data_4ea038f8b3632e1f2b1e8a1f42ef48a0
#
_entry.id   4ea038f8b3632e1f2b1e8a1f42ef48a0
#
_cell.length_a   1.000
_cell.length_b   1.000
_cell.length_c   1.000
_cell.angle_alpha   90.00
_cell.angle_beta   90.00
_cell.angle_gamma   90.00
#
_symmetry.space_group_name_H-M   'P 1'
#
loop_
_entity.id
_entity.type
_entity.pdbx_description
1 polymer ?
#
loop_
_entity_poly.entity_id
_entity_poly.type
_entity_poly.pdbx_seq_one_letter_code
_entity_poly.pdbx_strand_id
1 'polypeptide(L)'
;MGELRGDVTIMGLPEVLQHLAQNQKAGTLMIVQAPMHKSIYLSPEGMRLLGTSTRKTSSLGEILIRTRKISRVQLDQLLLEQQKTGKRLGELVSRQGSVTKTDIETALREQAQEEIYDLFSWTEAKFEFKEGPEPEKPKDFPLADVIVDASPTSVMLEAARRADELVVIRKVVRDESMIPIRTTKPFSADKLGLNPDLLTSVYSQINGRVGVSEVIRLSLYPRFEALRAMYVLASRGYVKIMDREGATMIHLKSDSSARLPAQQKTGAVAAVKVGAIAASARKSILLLGDMLKYRQALAALLREASYQVLEETAAQAMMLIAENRKIDAVILDVGLATPDEYQFVSWLAENTNSPVIVLSGDASKEAALAAVQKGARGYVVKPFTRDAILRTLAGVFSASNAALRAAPPTK
;
A
#
# COMPACT_ATOMS: atom_id res chain seq x y z
N MET A 1 6.08 -28.89 19.75
CA MET A 1 6.36 -27.82 18.79
C MET A 1 5.57 -28.14 17.52
N GLY A 2 4.67 -27.25 17.12
CA GLY A 2 3.89 -27.42 15.89
C GLY A 2 4.77 -27.07 14.69
N GLU A 3 4.69 -27.90 13.66
CA GLU A 3 5.35 -27.64 12.36
C GLU A 3 4.28 -27.66 11.26
N LEU A 4 4.31 -26.66 10.37
CA LEU A 4 3.41 -26.57 9.23
C LEU A 4 4.25 -26.38 7.97
N ARG A 5 4.10 -27.28 7.01
CA ARG A 5 4.80 -27.21 5.71
C ARG A 5 3.82 -27.29 4.56
N GLY A 6 4.12 -26.63 3.48
CA GLY A 6 3.28 -26.67 2.29
C GLY A 6 3.88 -25.96 1.09
N ASP A 7 3.05 -25.89 0.07
CA ASP A 7 3.33 -25.19 -1.19
C ASP A 7 2.37 -24.03 -1.34
N VAL A 8 2.90 -22.84 -1.69
CA VAL A 8 2.13 -21.61 -1.87
C VAL A 8 1.12 -21.74 -3.02
N THR A 9 1.34 -22.67 -3.96
CA THR A 9 0.37 -22.94 -5.04
C THR A 9 -0.88 -23.67 -4.54
N ILE A 10 -0.79 -24.40 -3.43
CA ILE A 10 -1.90 -25.16 -2.83
C ILE A 10 -2.59 -24.31 -1.75
N MET A 11 -1.80 -23.73 -0.87
CA MET A 11 -2.27 -22.82 0.19
C MET A 11 -1.50 -21.51 0.06
N GLY A 12 -2.15 -20.45 -0.42
CA GLY A 12 -1.53 -19.16 -0.61
C GLY A 12 -0.89 -18.60 0.66
N LEU A 13 0.13 -17.77 0.53
CA LEU A 13 0.78 -17.16 1.69
C LEU A 13 -0.20 -16.34 2.58
N PRO A 14 -1.23 -15.64 2.03
CA PRO A 14 -2.26 -15.02 2.84
C PRO A 14 -2.99 -16.00 3.76
N GLU A 15 -3.39 -17.16 3.24
CA GLU A 15 -4.09 -18.20 3.99
C GLU A 15 -3.23 -18.79 5.10
N VAL A 16 -1.93 -18.99 4.84
CA VAL A 16 -0.94 -19.44 5.84
C VAL A 16 -0.86 -18.42 6.98
N LEU A 17 -0.65 -17.14 6.67
CA LEU A 17 -0.55 -16.08 7.67
C LEU A 17 -1.85 -15.90 8.45
N GLN A 18 -2.99 -16.01 7.78
CA GLN A 18 -4.30 -15.95 8.44
C GLN A 18 -4.48 -17.10 9.42
N HIS A 19 -4.14 -18.32 9.02
CA HIS A 19 -4.21 -19.50 9.90
C HIS A 19 -3.33 -19.33 11.14
N LEU A 20 -2.09 -18.87 10.96
CA LEU A 20 -1.15 -18.65 12.06
C LEU A 20 -1.64 -17.53 13.00
N ALA A 21 -2.17 -16.43 12.45
CA ALA A 21 -2.70 -15.32 13.23
C ALA A 21 -3.95 -15.71 14.04
N GLN A 22 -4.91 -16.41 13.41
CA GLN A 22 -6.14 -16.84 14.08
C GLN A 22 -5.87 -17.81 15.24
N ASN A 23 -4.84 -18.65 15.11
CA ASN A 23 -4.42 -19.59 16.14
C ASN A 23 -3.38 -18.99 17.11
N GLN A 24 -3.11 -17.69 17.04
CA GLN A 24 -2.13 -16.97 17.87
C GLN A 24 -0.76 -17.65 17.92
N LYS A 25 -0.33 -18.23 16.78
CA LYS A 25 0.93 -18.94 16.66
C LYS A 25 2.10 -17.96 16.53
N ALA A 26 3.09 -18.12 17.40
CA ALA A 26 4.38 -17.44 17.30
C ALA A 26 5.46 -18.42 16.84
N GLY A 27 6.31 -17.98 15.92
CA GLY A 27 7.35 -18.85 15.36
C GLY A 27 7.97 -18.30 14.09
N THR A 28 8.86 -19.08 13.51
CA THR A 28 9.60 -18.72 12.28
C THR A 28 8.95 -19.34 11.06
N LEU A 29 8.56 -18.50 10.11
CA LEU A 29 8.09 -18.87 8.79
C LEU A 29 9.22 -18.69 7.77
N MET A 30 9.66 -19.77 7.16
CA MET A 30 10.61 -19.78 6.05
C MET A 30 9.87 -19.98 4.74
N ILE A 31 10.15 -19.15 3.74
CA ILE A 31 9.58 -19.24 2.41
C ILE A 31 10.72 -19.35 1.40
N VAL A 32 10.64 -20.33 0.49
CA VAL A 32 11.68 -20.66 -0.48
C VAL A 32 11.08 -20.73 -1.88
N GLN A 33 11.60 -19.90 -2.77
CA GLN A 33 11.40 -19.98 -4.22
C GLN A 33 12.80 -20.00 -4.87
N ALA A 34 13.35 -21.17 -5.07
CA ALA A 34 14.74 -21.34 -5.46
C ALA A 34 15.17 -20.45 -6.64
N PRO A 35 16.32 -19.79 -6.57
CA PRO A 35 17.32 -19.83 -5.50
C PRO A 35 17.05 -18.87 -4.32
N MET A 36 15.92 -18.21 -4.30
CA MET A 36 15.55 -17.19 -3.30
C MET A 36 14.91 -17.82 -2.05
N HIS A 37 15.20 -17.24 -0.89
CA HIS A 37 14.52 -17.56 0.35
C HIS A 37 14.39 -16.35 1.24
N LYS A 38 13.35 -16.32 2.08
CA LYS A 38 13.14 -15.35 3.14
C LYS A 38 12.67 -16.03 4.41
N SER A 39 13.11 -15.52 5.55
CA SER A 39 12.72 -15.98 6.89
C SER A 39 12.07 -14.84 7.66
N ILE A 40 10.90 -15.08 8.24
CA ILE A 40 10.14 -14.10 9.03
C ILE A 40 9.80 -14.73 10.37
N TYR A 41 10.05 -14.02 11.46
CA TYR A 41 9.49 -14.35 12.75
C TYR A 41 8.14 -13.64 12.91
N LEU A 42 7.13 -14.41 13.29
CA LEU A 42 5.77 -13.96 13.57
C LEU A 42 5.55 -13.96 15.07
N SER A 43 5.01 -12.87 15.61
CA SER A 43 4.61 -12.76 17.02
C SER A 43 3.32 -11.92 17.15
N PRO A 44 2.67 -11.92 18.30
CA PRO A 44 1.54 -11.02 18.58
C PRO A 44 1.90 -9.52 18.47
N GLU A 45 3.18 -9.18 18.65
CA GLU A 45 3.71 -7.82 18.60
C GLU A 45 3.95 -7.33 17.17
N GLY A 46 3.97 -8.25 16.19
CA GLY A 46 4.22 -7.95 14.79
C GLY A 46 5.11 -8.97 14.10
N MET A 47 5.72 -8.54 12.99
CA MET A 47 6.59 -9.37 12.18
C MET A 47 8.02 -8.84 12.16
N ARG A 48 8.98 -9.76 12.09
CA ARG A 48 10.40 -9.44 11.98
C ARG A 48 11.03 -10.24 10.84
N LEU A 49 11.66 -9.54 9.92
CA LEU A 49 12.43 -10.19 8.87
C LEU A 49 13.77 -10.69 9.45
N LEU A 50 13.99 -11.99 9.44
CA LEU A 50 15.20 -12.61 9.98
C LEU A 50 16.28 -12.82 8.93
N GLY A 51 15.91 -12.95 7.65
CA GLY A 51 16.85 -13.14 6.57
C GLY A 51 16.22 -13.07 5.20
N THR A 52 17.02 -12.71 4.20
CA THR A 52 16.67 -12.76 2.78
C THR A 52 17.90 -13.07 1.95
N SER A 53 17.77 -13.94 0.96
CA SER A 53 18.85 -14.28 0.01
C SER A 53 19.06 -13.21 -1.07
N THR A 54 18.02 -12.43 -1.37
CA THR A 54 18.07 -11.38 -2.39
C THR A 54 17.30 -10.16 -1.93
N ARG A 55 17.91 -8.99 -2.06
CA ARG A 55 17.23 -7.71 -1.82
C ARG A 55 16.77 -7.13 -3.15
N LYS A 56 15.47 -7.09 -3.37
CA LYS A 56 14.85 -6.47 -4.55
C LYS A 56 14.23 -5.11 -4.23
N THR A 57 14.22 -4.72 -2.96
CA THR A 57 13.63 -3.48 -2.47
C THR A 57 14.66 -2.38 -2.33
N SER A 58 14.20 -1.15 -2.10
CA SER A 58 15.10 -0.01 -1.88
C SER A 58 16.01 -0.25 -0.68
N SER A 59 17.31 0.01 -0.83
CA SER A 59 18.29 -0.08 0.25
C SER A 59 18.14 1.07 1.25
N LEU A 60 18.70 0.91 2.47
CA LEU A 60 18.75 1.99 3.47
C LEU A 60 19.27 3.31 2.87
N GLY A 61 20.37 3.25 2.08
CA GLY A 61 20.94 4.44 1.45
C GLY A 61 19.99 5.12 0.46
N GLU A 62 19.27 4.35 -0.34
CA GLU A 62 18.28 4.87 -1.30
C GLU A 62 17.09 5.51 -0.58
N ILE A 63 16.62 4.92 0.51
CA ILE A 63 15.54 5.49 1.34
C ILE A 63 16.00 6.82 1.96
N LEU A 64 17.23 6.89 2.48
CA LEU A 64 17.78 8.11 3.04
C LEU A 64 17.98 9.23 2.00
N ILE A 65 18.36 8.91 0.76
CA ILE A 65 18.39 9.88 -0.34
C ILE A 65 16.96 10.37 -0.66
N ARG A 66 16.01 9.46 -0.85
CA ARG A 66 14.63 9.79 -1.16
C ARG A 66 13.99 10.68 -0.10
N THR A 67 14.26 10.42 1.17
CA THR A 67 13.80 11.23 2.30
C THR A 67 14.63 12.50 2.52
N ARG A 68 15.59 12.79 1.63
CA ARG A 68 16.45 13.98 1.65
C ARG A 68 17.32 14.09 2.92
N LYS A 69 17.64 12.96 3.54
CA LYS A 69 18.50 12.90 4.72
C LYS A 69 19.98 12.93 4.35
N ILE A 70 20.32 12.35 3.21
CA ILE A 70 21.67 12.39 2.62
C ILE A 70 21.58 12.64 1.10
N SER A 71 22.64 13.18 0.53
CA SER A 71 22.81 13.29 -0.93
C SER A 71 23.40 12.02 -1.53
N ARG A 72 23.32 11.85 -2.85
CA ARG A 72 23.95 10.74 -3.56
C ARG A 72 25.46 10.71 -3.34
N VAL A 73 26.11 11.88 -3.39
CA VAL A 73 27.57 12.01 -3.16
C VAL A 73 27.96 11.54 -1.76
N GLN A 74 27.16 11.91 -0.74
CA GLN A 74 27.39 11.44 0.63
C GLN A 74 27.22 9.93 0.74
N LEU A 75 26.21 9.35 0.09
CA LEU A 75 26.04 7.90 0.09
C LEU A 75 27.24 7.19 -0.54
N ASP A 76 27.72 7.66 -1.69
CA ASP A 76 28.85 7.05 -2.40
C ASP A 76 30.13 7.11 -1.53
N GLN A 77 30.37 8.21 -0.81
CA GLN A 77 31.46 8.34 0.15
C GLN A 77 31.32 7.36 1.32
N LEU A 78 30.13 7.25 1.89
CA LEU A 78 29.84 6.33 3.00
C LEU A 78 29.97 4.86 2.59
N LEU A 79 29.59 4.50 1.36
CA LEU A 79 29.78 3.14 0.84
C LEU A 79 31.27 2.80 0.65
N LEU A 80 32.09 3.76 0.23
CA LEU A 80 33.56 3.59 0.18
C LEU A 80 34.15 3.43 1.59
N GLU A 81 33.67 4.20 2.57
CA GLU A 81 34.10 4.05 3.97
C GLU A 81 33.66 2.71 4.54
N GLN A 82 32.44 2.25 4.22
CA GLN A 82 31.94 0.94 4.62
C GLN A 82 32.84 -0.19 4.11
N GLN A 83 33.25 -0.13 2.83
CA GLN A 83 34.15 -1.13 2.25
C GLN A 83 35.53 -1.16 2.96
N LYS A 84 36.03 0.00 3.38
CA LYS A 84 37.34 0.11 4.07
C LYS A 84 37.29 -0.32 5.53
N THR A 85 36.18 -0.05 6.23
CA THR A 85 36.08 -0.20 7.68
C THR A 85 35.30 -1.42 8.13
N GLY A 86 34.49 -2.02 7.23
CA GLY A 86 33.52 -3.09 7.56
C GLY A 86 32.35 -2.63 8.43
N LYS A 87 32.23 -1.32 8.74
CA LYS A 87 31.15 -0.81 9.57
C LYS A 87 29.85 -0.75 8.80
N ARG A 88 28.73 -0.87 9.52
CA ARG A 88 27.40 -0.78 8.90
C ARG A 88 27.11 0.65 8.44
N LEU A 89 26.42 0.79 7.30
CA LEU A 89 26.04 2.08 6.73
C LEU A 89 25.29 2.95 7.76
N GLY A 90 24.37 2.37 8.54
CA GLY A 90 23.63 3.07 9.59
C GLY A 90 24.53 3.69 10.67
N GLU A 91 25.60 2.99 11.06
CA GLU A 91 26.59 3.52 12.03
C GLU A 91 27.39 4.69 11.44
N LEU A 92 27.80 4.56 10.18
CA LEU A 92 28.58 5.60 9.49
C LEU A 92 27.76 6.87 9.30
N VAL A 93 26.50 6.72 8.87
CA VAL A 93 25.56 7.85 8.68
C VAL A 93 25.26 8.56 10.00
N SER A 94 25.04 7.81 11.10
CA SER A 94 24.79 8.40 12.43
C SER A 94 25.94 9.27 12.91
N ARG A 95 27.19 8.92 12.60
CA ARG A 95 28.38 9.69 12.98
C ARG A 95 28.46 11.07 12.35
N GLN A 96 27.87 11.25 11.17
CA GLN A 96 27.85 12.55 10.48
C GLN A 96 26.86 13.54 11.12
N GLY A 97 26.01 13.11 12.06
CA GLY A 97 25.10 13.96 12.82
C GLY A 97 23.90 14.50 12.05
N SER A 98 23.84 14.29 10.72
CA SER A 98 22.73 14.76 9.87
C SER A 98 21.53 13.81 9.85
N VAL A 99 21.71 12.56 10.28
CA VAL A 99 20.68 11.51 10.30
C VAL A 99 20.55 10.98 11.72
N THR A 100 19.34 11.04 12.25
CA THR A 100 19.06 10.56 13.61
C THR A 100 18.89 9.03 13.64
N LYS A 101 19.01 8.45 14.82
CA LYS A 101 18.72 7.02 15.03
C LYS A 101 17.30 6.67 14.59
N THR A 102 16.32 7.54 14.89
CA THR A 102 14.92 7.39 14.48
C THR A 102 14.76 7.39 12.97
N ASP A 103 15.51 8.21 12.23
CA ASP A 103 15.47 8.20 10.77
C ASP A 103 15.95 6.85 10.21
N ILE A 104 17.00 6.29 10.79
CA ILE A 104 17.54 4.98 10.38
C ILE A 104 16.55 3.87 10.70
N GLU A 105 15.99 3.85 11.91
CA GLU A 105 14.98 2.86 12.31
C GLU A 105 13.75 2.92 11.42
N THR A 106 13.29 4.11 11.07
CA THR A 106 12.16 4.32 10.15
C THR A 106 12.48 3.78 8.76
N ALA A 107 13.65 4.07 8.23
CA ALA A 107 14.08 3.58 6.93
C ALA A 107 14.28 2.05 6.89
N LEU A 108 14.85 1.47 7.96
CA LEU A 108 14.99 0.01 8.07
C LEU A 108 13.62 -0.68 8.21
N ARG A 109 12.67 -0.06 8.92
CA ARG A 109 11.29 -0.58 9.03
C ARG A 109 10.60 -0.57 7.68
N GLU A 110 10.70 0.51 6.93
CA GLU A 110 10.18 0.59 5.57
C GLU A 110 10.80 -0.49 4.68
N GLN A 111 12.12 -0.65 4.73
CA GLN A 111 12.82 -1.67 3.97
C GLN A 111 12.35 -3.09 4.34
N ALA A 112 12.24 -3.40 5.64
CA ALA A 112 11.77 -4.70 6.12
C ALA A 112 10.32 -4.98 5.68
N GLN A 113 9.47 -3.96 5.74
CA GLN A 113 8.07 -4.03 5.33
C GLN A 113 7.93 -4.34 3.83
N GLU A 114 8.70 -3.66 2.98
CA GLU A 114 8.71 -3.93 1.53
C GLU A 114 9.24 -5.33 1.21
N GLU A 115 10.25 -5.82 1.93
CA GLU A 115 10.74 -7.20 1.77
C GLU A 115 9.67 -8.23 2.15
N ILE A 116 8.83 -7.95 3.15
CA ILE A 116 7.70 -8.80 3.51
C ILE A 116 6.62 -8.74 2.43
N TYR A 117 6.29 -7.57 1.90
CA TYR A 117 5.30 -7.44 0.83
C TYR A 117 5.74 -8.12 -0.47
N ASP A 118 7.04 -8.10 -0.79
CA ASP A 118 7.56 -8.80 -1.98
C ASP A 118 7.27 -10.30 -1.96
N LEU A 119 7.19 -10.93 -0.78
CA LEU A 119 6.84 -12.36 -0.64
C LEU A 119 5.49 -12.73 -1.27
N PHE A 120 4.54 -11.81 -1.27
CA PHE A 120 3.20 -12.08 -1.83
C PHE A 120 3.19 -12.05 -3.37
N SER A 121 4.32 -11.67 -3.99
CA SER A 121 4.54 -11.82 -5.43
C SER A 121 5.08 -13.20 -5.81
N TRP A 122 5.44 -14.03 -4.84
CA TRP A 122 6.01 -15.36 -5.06
C TRP A 122 4.89 -16.38 -5.28
N THR A 123 4.80 -16.92 -6.52
CA THR A 123 3.71 -17.81 -6.93
C THR A 123 4.08 -19.27 -6.88
N GLU A 124 5.36 -19.59 -6.91
CA GLU A 124 5.89 -20.98 -6.92
C GLU A 124 6.88 -21.16 -5.76
N ALA A 125 6.40 -21.00 -4.53
CA ALA A 125 7.22 -21.09 -3.34
C ALA A 125 6.76 -22.19 -2.40
N LYS A 126 7.69 -22.75 -1.64
CA LYS A 126 7.41 -23.65 -0.53
C LYS A 126 7.57 -22.90 0.78
N PHE A 127 6.75 -23.24 1.77
CA PHE A 127 6.85 -22.65 3.09
C PHE A 127 7.02 -23.72 4.17
N GLU A 128 7.71 -23.33 5.24
CA GLU A 128 7.88 -24.10 6.47
C GLU A 128 7.73 -23.17 7.64
N PHE A 129 6.77 -23.44 8.52
CA PHE A 129 6.59 -22.73 9.79
C PHE A 129 7.01 -23.64 10.94
N LYS A 130 7.82 -23.11 11.85
CA LYS A 130 8.23 -23.74 13.11
C LYS A 130 7.78 -22.89 14.27
N GLU A 131 6.85 -23.42 15.06
CA GLU A 131 6.40 -22.77 16.27
C GLU A 131 7.52 -22.75 17.33
N GLY A 132 7.74 -21.59 17.95
CA GLY A 132 8.76 -21.45 18.98
C GLY A 132 9.12 -19.98 19.29
N PRO A 133 10.02 -19.78 20.25
CA PRO A 133 10.49 -18.44 20.61
C PRO A 133 11.27 -17.80 19.45
N GLU A 134 11.46 -16.48 19.55
CA GLU A 134 12.28 -15.74 18.58
C GLU A 134 13.70 -16.32 18.56
N PRO A 135 14.22 -16.69 17.38
CA PRO A 135 15.59 -17.18 17.26
C PRO A 135 16.60 -16.05 17.48
N GLU A 136 17.84 -16.42 17.76
CA GLU A 136 18.94 -15.47 17.86
C GLU A 136 19.05 -14.64 16.55
N LYS A 137 19.11 -13.31 16.70
CA LYS A 137 19.15 -12.41 15.54
C LYS A 137 20.48 -12.54 14.80
N PRO A 138 20.47 -12.64 13.48
CA PRO A 138 21.69 -12.65 12.70
C PRO A 138 22.48 -11.33 12.87
N LYS A 139 23.73 -11.44 13.30
CA LYS A 139 24.58 -10.26 13.62
C LYS A 139 24.80 -9.32 12.43
N ASP A 140 24.78 -9.86 11.21
CA ASP A 140 25.07 -9.09 9.98
C ASP A 140 23.81 -8.70 9.20
N PHE A 141 22.63 -8.78 9.82
CA PHE A 141 21.37 -8.47 9.16
C PHE A 141 20.56 -7.40 9.93
N PRO A 142 20.81 -6.09 9.67
CA PRO A 142 20.18 -4.99 10.40
C PRO A 142 18.66 -4.96 10.39
N LEU A 143 18.02 -5.56 9.38
CA LEU A 143 16.56 -5.63 9.30
C LEU A 143 15.97 -6.54 10.39
N ALA A 144 16.74 -7.46 10.96
CA ALA A 144 16.31 -8.25 12.09
C ALA A 144 16.21 -7.45 13.40
N ASP A 145 16.78 -6.25 13.47
CA ASP A 145 16.70 -5.40 14.65
C ASP A 145 15.38 -4.62 14.75
N VAL A 146 14.64 -4.53 13.65
CA VAL A 146 13.38 -3.78 13.61
C VAL A 146 12.16 -4.69 13.58
N ILE A 147 11.13 -4.30 14.32
CA ILE A 147 9.80 -4.92 14.22
C ILE A 147 8.99 -4.14 13.19
N VAL A 148 8.42 -4.84 12.25
CA VAL A 148 7.36 -4.28 11.41
C VAL A 148 6.08 -4.36 12.24
N ASP A 149 5.68 -3.20 12.77
CA ASP A 149 4.46 -3.04 13.56
C ASP A 149 3.24 -3.09 12.62
N ALA A 150 3.03 -4.26 12.07
CA ALA A 150 1.89 -4.57 11.23
C ALA A 150 1.38 -5.96 11.65
N SER A 151 0.10 -6.03 11.99
CA SER A 151 -0.52 -7.33 12.26
C SER A 151 -0.47 -8.18 10.98
N PRO A 152 -0.42 -9.50 11.07
CA PRO A 152 -0.53 -10.37 9.89
C PRO A 152 -1.71 -9.99 8.99
N THR A 153 -2.85 -9.63 9.59
CA THR A 153 -4.05 -9.18 8.87
C THR A 153 -3.80 -7.89 8.07
N SER A 154 -3.10 -6.91 8.64
CA SER A 154 -2.78 -5.66 7.93
C SER A 154 -1.86 -5.91 6.74
N VAL A 155 -0.88 -6.80 6.90
CA VAL A 155 0.02 -7.19 5.81
C VAL A 155 -0.72 -7.92 4.71
N MET A 156 -1.63 -8.83 5.08
CA MET A 156 -2.48 -9.54 4.11
C MET A 156 -3.37 -8.59 3.31
N LEU A 157 -3.99 -7.61 3.98
CA LEU A 157 -4.81 -6.59 3.32
C LEU A 157 -4.00 -5.80 2.28
N GLU A 158 -2.84 -5.33 2.67
CA GLU A 158 -1.95 -4.58 1.76
C GLU A 158 -1.45 -5.47 0.62
N ALA A 159 -1.09 -6.72 0.90
CA ALA A 159 -0.67 -7.68 -0.13
C ALA A 159 -1.79 -7.99 -1.13
N ALA A 160 -3.02 -8.20 -0.65
CA ALA A 160 -4.18 -8.43 -1.49
C ALA A 160 -4.46 -7.21 -2.38
N ARG A 161 -4.43 -5.99 -1.82
CA ARG A 161 -4.55 -4.75 -2.56
C ARG A 161 -3.49 -4.63 -3.66
N ARG A 162 -2.21 -4.89 -3.33
CA ARG A 162 -1.11 -4.84 -4.31
C ARG A 162 -1.30 -5.87 -5.43
N ALA A 163 -1.73 -7.08 -5.09
CA ALA A 163 -1.97 -8.13 -6.07
C ALA A 163 -3.08 -7.73 -7.06
N ASP A 164 -4.17 -7.17 -6.57
CA ASP A 164 -5.29 -6.72 -7.40
C ASP A 164 -4.89 -5.50 -8.25
N GLU A 165 -4.22 -4.51 -7.68
CA GLU A 165 -3.73 -3.36 -8.44
C GLU A 165 -2.70 -3.76 -9.51
N LEU A 166 -1.83 -4.74 -9.24
CA LEU A 166 -0.88 -5.24 -10.22
C LEU A 166 -1.57 -5.84 -11.45
N VAL A 167 -2.71 -6.50 -11.29
CA VAL A 167 -3.50 -7.00 -12.43
C VAL A 167 -3.93 -5.84 -13.35
N VAL A 168 -4.35 -4.72 -12.77
CA VAL A 168 -4.74 -3.53 -13.52
C VAL A 168 -3.52 -2.84 -14.14
N ILE A 169 -2.44 -2.67 -13.37
CA ILE A 169 -1.19 -2.08 -13.83
C ILE A 169 -0.63 -2.86 -15.02
N ARG A 170 -0.68 -4.19 -14.99
CA ARG A 170 -0.17 -5.08 -16.05
C ARG A 170 -0.95 -4.99 -17.37
N LYS A 171 -2.15 -4.43 -17.40
CA LYS A 171 -2.85 -4.12 -18.65
C LYS A 171 -2.16 -2.98 -19.43
N VAL A 172 -1.45 -2.09 -18.74
CA VAL A 172 -0.75 -0.94 -19.31
C VAL A 172 0.76 -1.17 -19.34
N VAL A 173 1.34 -1.59 -18.23
CA VAL A 173 2.75 -1.97 -18.08
C VAL A 173 2.85 -3.49 -18.14
N ARG A 174 2.74 -4.06 -19.34
CA ARG A 174 2.75 -5.51 -19.55
C ARG A 174 4.07 -6.15 -19.17
N ASP A 175 5.16 -5.44 -19.50
CA ASP A 175 6.53 -5.87 -19.25
C ASP A 175 7.38 -4.66 -18.81
N GLU A 176 8.34 -4.87 -17.92
CA GLU A 176 9.23 -3.81 -17.44
C GLU A 176 10.37 -3.46 -18.40
N SER A 177 10.52 -4.20 -19.49
CA SER A 177 11.39 -3.83 -20.62
C SER A 177 10.76 -2.76 -21.52
N MET A 178 9.43 -2.54 -21.43
CA MET A 178 8.72 -1.51 -22.18
C MET A 178 9.30 -0.12 -21.88
N ILE A 179 9.24 0.77 -22.86
CA ILE A 179 9.84 2.11 -22.77
C ILE A 179 8.73 3.15 -22.54
N PRO A 180 8.76 3.86 -21.40
CA PRO A 180 7.87 4.97 -21.16
C PRO A 180 8.37 6.24 -21.86
N ILE A 181 7.46 6.95 -22.53
CA ILE A 181 7.75 8.17 -23.29
C ILE A 181 6.82 9.27 -22.76
N ARG A 182 7.38 10.43 -22.42
CA ARG A 182 6.58 11.61 -22.06
C ARG A 182 5.75 12.09 -23.23
N THR A 183 4.53 12.53 -22.96
CA THR A 183 3.68 13.20 -23.94
C THR A 183 3.93 14.71 -23.90
N THR A 184 3.28 15.44 -24.79
CA THR A 184 3.29 16.92 -24.81
C THR A 184 2.39 17.53 -23.73
N LYS A 185 1.65 16.74 -22.98
CA LYS A 185 0.76 17.23 -21.92
C LYS A 185 1.59 17.84 -20.77
N PRO A 186 1.32 19.08 -20.35
CA PRO A 186 2.02 19.69 -19.22
C PRO A 186 1.81 18.86 -17.94
N PHE A 187 2.92 18.46 -17.31
CA PHE A 187 2.87 17.63 -16.12
C PHE A 187 2.59 18.46 -14.87
N SER A 188 1.63 17.98 -14.06
CA SER A 188 1.39 18.44 -12.68
C SER A 188 1.11 17.22 -11.82
N ALA A 189 1.83 17.08 -10.72
CA ALA A 189 1.68 15.96 -9.79
C ALA A 189 0.48 16.13 -8.85
N ASP A 190 0.04 17.36 -8.60
CA ASP A 190 -0.89 17.71 -7.50
C ASP A 190 -2.31 17.16 -7.68
N LYS A 191 -2.68 16.75 -8.89
CA LYS A 191 -4.06 16.31 -9.22
C LYS A 191 -4.16 14.83 -9.59
N LEU A 192 -3.16 14.02 -9.24
CA LEU A 192 -3.09 12.63 -9.71
C LEU A 192 -3.43 11.58 -8.65
N GLY A 193 -3.73 12.00 -7.41
CA GLY A 193 -4.19 11.09 -6.36
C GLY A 193 -3.12 10.18 -5.77
N LEU A 194 -1.85 10.42 -6.08
CA LEU A 194 -0.70 9.77 -5.46
C LEU A 194 0.23 10.83 -4.84
N ASN A 195 1.18 10.35 -4.04
CA ASN A 195 2.21 11.22 -3.48
C ASN A 195 2.91 12.02 -4.60
N PRO A 196 2.89 13.37 -4.56
CA PRO A 196 3.49 14.22 -5.59
C PRO A 196 4.99 14.01 -5.77
N ASP A 197 5.73 13.72 -4.69
CA ASP A 197 7.16 13.44 -4.75
C ASP A 197 7.43 12.10 -5.49
N LEU A 198 6.62 11.07 -5.28
CA LEU A 198 6.68 9.82 -6.03
C LEU A 198 6.44 10.04 -7.52
N LEU A 199 5.35 10.73 -7.87
CA LEU A 199 4.99 11.01 -9.26
C LEU A 199 6.08 11.83 -9.96
N THR A 200 6.60 12.86 -9.29
CA THR A 200 7.66 13.72 -9.80
C THR A 200 8.97 12.94 -9.98
N SER A 201 9.32 12.09 -9.00
CA SER A 201 10.52 11.26 -9.09
C SER A 201 10.43 10.31 -10.28
N VAL A 202 9.35 9.53 -10.38
CA VAL A 202 9.14 8.60 -11.50
C VAL A 202 9.10 9.33 -12.84
N TYR A 203 8.33 10.43 -12.94
CA TYR A 203 8.21 11.19 -14.17
C TYR A 203 9.54 11.79 -14.62
N SER A 204 10.39 12.27 -13.68
CA SER A 204 11.69 12.86 -14.00
C SER A 204 12.66 11.88 -14.65
N GLN A 205 12.55 10.58 -14.36
CA GLN A 205 13.41 9.55 -14.94
C GLN A 205 12.96 9.09 -16.33
N ILE A 206 11.76 9.44 -16.76
CA ILE A 206 11.23 9.07 -18.08
C ILE A 206 11.87 9.94 -19.15
N ASN A 207 12.72 9.36 -19.96
CA ASN A 207 13.43 10.03 -21.04
C ASN A 207 13.17 9.42 -22.44
N GLY A 208 12.31 8.39 -22.51
CA GLY A 208 11.99 7.68 -23.74
C GLY A 208 13.06 6.69 -24.23
N ARG A 209 14.15 6.51 -23.48
CA ARG A 209 15.29 5.65 -23.86
C ARG A 209 15.46 4.45 -22.95
N VAL A 210 15.12 4.59 -21.69
CA VAL A 210 15.26 3.53 -20.68
C VAL A 210 13.93 2.82 -20.43
N GLY A 211 14.00 1.54 -20.11
CA GLY A 211 12.82 0.74 -19.80
C GLY A 211 12.22 1.08 -18.44
N VAL A 212 11.00 0.60 -18.21
CA VAL A 212 10.27 0.75 -16.95
C VAL A 212 11.11 0.27 -15.77
N SER A 213 11.81 -0.87 -15.88
CA SER A 213 12.69 -1.40 -14.83
C SER A 213 13.76 -0.41 -14.38
N GLU A 214 14.36 0.31 -15.34
CA GLU A 214 15.38 1.30 -15.04
C GLU A 214 14.79 2.59 -14.44
N VAL A 215 13.60 3.01 -14.91
CA VAL A 215 12.87 4.13 -14.29
C VAL A 215 12.53 3.81 -12.84
N ILE A 216 12.07 2.58 -12.55
CA ILE A 216 11.82 2.12 -11.17
C ILE A 216 13.08 2.24 -10.33
N ARG A 217 14.19 1.69 -10.80
CA ARG A 217 15.48 1.73 -10.10
C ARG A 217 15.95 3.16 -9.82
N LEU A 218 15.85 4.04 -10.80
CA LEU A 218 16.28 5.44 -10.69
C LEU A 218 15.35 6.31 -9.84
N SER A 219 14.09 5.93 -9.70
CA SER A 219 13.11 6.67 -8.89
C SER A 219 13.38 6.60 -7.39
N LEU A 220 14.14 5.60 -6.93
CA LEU A 220 14.44 5.30 -5.51
C LEU A 220 13.19 4.92 -4.69
N TYR A 221 12.08 4.68 -5.33
CA TYR A 221 10.84 4.22 -4.69
C TYR A 221 10.68 2.70 -4.79
N PRO A 222 9.93 2.08 -3.86
CA PRO A 222 9.59 0.66 -3.96
C PRO A 222 8.98 0.34 -5.31
N ARG A 223 9.32 -0.85 -5.83
CA ARG A 223 8.91 -1.30 -7.18
C ARG A 223 7.39 -1.18 -7.41
N PHE A 224 6.59 -1.58 -6.44
CA PHE A 224 5.13 -1.50 -6.55
C PHE A 224 4.65 -0.05 -6.66
N GLU A 225 5.15 0.85 -5.81
CA GLU A 225 4.77 2.27 -5.83
C GLU A 225 5.20 2.96 -7.15
N ALA A 226 6.39 2.65 -7.64
CA ALA A 226 6.87 3.18 -8.91
C ALA A 226 6.04 2.67 -10.11
N LEU A 227 5.65 1.39 -10.12
CA LEU A 227 4.74 0.83 -11.13
C LEU A 227 3.36 1.47 -11.08
N ARG A 228 2.83 1.70 -9.88
CA ARG A 228 1.57 2.39 -9.66
C ARG A 228 1.60 3.83 -10.16
N ALA A 229 2.68 4.56 -9.86
CA ALA A 229 2.89 5.90 -10.41
C ALA A 229 2.97 5.89 -11.95
N MET A 230 3.69 4.93 -12.52
CA MET A 230 3.78 4.75 -13.98
C MET A 230 2.42 4.50 -14.62
N TYR A 231 1.61 3.64 -14.00
CA TYR A 231 0.23 3.39 -14.45
C TYR A 231 -0.63 4.65 -14.40
N VAL A 232 -0.58 5.42 -13.30
CA VAL A 232 -1.33 6.68 -13.18
C VAL A 232 -0.90 7.69 -14.22
N LEU A 233 0.41 7.87 -14.43
CA LEU A 233 0.95 8.76 -15.46
C LEU A 233 0.49 8.36 -16.86
N ALA A 234 0.45 7.07 -17.17
CA ALA A 234 0.00 6.55 -18.45
C ALA A 234 -1.53 6.71 -18.62
N SER A 235 -2.31 6.32 -17.64
CA SER A 235 -3.77 6.42 -17.66
C SER A 235 -4.28 7.86 -17.76
N ARG A 236 -3.53 8.81 -17.21
CA ARG A 236 -3.82 10.24 -17.29
C ARG A 236 -3.22 10.91 -18.56
N GLY A 237 -2.55 10.15 -19.41
CA GLY A 237 -2.03 10.61 -20.69
C GLY A 237 -0.76 11.47 -20.61
N TYR A 238 -0.03 11.45 -19.48
CA TYR A 238 1.27 12.13 -19.35
C TYR A 238 2.42 11.30 -19.94
N VAL A 239 2.21 9.98 -20.02
CA VAL A 239 3.19 9.02 -20.52
C VAL A 239 2.50 8.05 -21.46
N LYS A 240 3.20 7.62 -22.51
CA LYS A 240 2.85 6.46 -23.33
C LYS A 240 3.86 5.37 -23.05
N ILE A 241 3.39 4.13 -22.84
CA ILE A 241 4.24 2.98 -22.61
C ILE A 241 4.22 2.12 -23.87
N MET A 242 5.38 1.87 -24.44
CA MET A 242 5.52 1.23 -25.73
C MET A 242 6.57 0.12 -25.69
N ASP A 243 6.51 -0.79 -26.62
CA ASP A 243 7.61 -1.71 -26.87
C ASP A 243 8.84 -0.98 -27.45
N ARG A 244 9.98 -1.65 -27.50
CA ARG A 244 11.23 -1.05 -27.99
C ARG A 244 11.14 -0.60 -29.44
N GLU A 245 10.41 -1.31 -30.28
CA GLU A 245 10.27 -0.99 -31.69
C GLU A 245 9.46 0.30 -31.88
N GLY A 246 8.32 0.40 -31.20
CA GLY A 246 7.49 1.61 -31.20
C GLY A 246 8.20 2.84 -30.66
N ALA A 247 9.01 2.68 -29.59
CA ALA A 247 9.81 3.76 -29.02
C ALA A 247 10.88 4.28 -30.01
N THR A 248 11.56 3.37 -30.72
CA THR A 248 12.57 3.72 -31.70
C THR A 248 11.98 4.54 -32.89
N MET A 249 10.78 4.17 -33.33
CA MET A 249 10.06 4.89 -34.39
C MET A 249 9.69 6.33 -34.00
N ILE A 250 9.39 6.60 -32.74
CA ILE A 250 9.08 7.95 -32.25
C ILE A 250 10.35 8.80 -32.17
N HIS A 251 11.46 8.23 -31.71
CA HIS A 251 12.75 8.97 -31.69
C HIS A 251 13.23 9.40 -33.05
N LEU A 252 13.05 8.57 -34.07
CA LEU A 252 13.40 8.93 -35.47
C LEU A 252 12.55 10.08 -36.00
N LYS A 253 11.36 10.33 -35.44
CA LYS A 253 10.46 11.42 -35.80
C LYS A 253 10.63 12.71 -34.99
N SER A 254 11.31 12.65 -33.84
CA SER A 254 11.35 13.75 -32.86
C SER A 254 12.71 14.45 -32.68
N ASP A 255 13.73 14.07 -33.42
CA ASP A 255 15.06 14.70 -33.31
C ASP A 255 15.10 16.18 -33.84
N SER A 256 13.93 16.76 -34.08
CA SER A 256 13.76 18.16 -34.43
C SER A 256 12.87 18.90 -33.45
N SER A 257 13.35 19.20 -32.24
CA SER A 257 12.89 20.31 -31.36
C SER A 257 12.61 20.00 -29.88
N ALA A 258 13.37 20.68 -29.04
CA ALA A 258 13.07 21.58 -27.92
C ALA A 258 12.91 21.11 -26.47
N ARG A 259 13.43 21.85 -25.64
CA ARG A 259 13.73 22.35 -24.28
C ARG A 259 12.66 22.22 -23.19
N LEU A 260 13.13 22.07 -21.91
CA LEU A 260 12.39 22.00 -20.62
C LEU A 260 12.22 23.35 -19.90
N PRO A 261 11.31 23.45 -18.94
CA PRO A 261 11.55 24.27 -17.73
C PRO A 261 11.18 23.62 -16.36
N ALA A 262 11.51 24.33 -15.28
CA ALA A 262 11.80 23.93 -13.92
C ALA A 262 10.67 24.04 -12.85
N GLN A 263 10.96 23.57 -11.62
CA GLN A 263 10.25 23.26 -10.38
C GLN A 263 9.57 24.38 -9.57
N GLN A 264 8.66 24.02 -8.65
CA GLN A 264 8.48 24.62 -7.31
C GLN A 264 7.55 23.85 -6.31
N LYS A 265 7.61 24.09 -5.05
CA LYS A 265 7.66 23.66 -3.68
C LYS A 265 6.34 23.47 -2.87
N THR A 266 6.38 22.64 -1.91
CA THR A 266 5.84 22.08 -0.64
C THR A 266 4.82 22.78 0.28
N GLY A 267 4.10 21.97 1.12
CA GLY A 267 3.37 22.33 2.36
C GLY A 267 2.75 21.17 3.16
N ALA A 268 2.85 21.18 4.51
CA ALA A 268 2.53 20.12 5.47
C ALA A 268 1.24 20.33 6.29
N VAL A 269 0.64 19.28 6.89
CA VAL A 269 -0.49 19.37 7.85
C VAL A 269 -0.49 18.27 8.96
N ALA A 270 -1.09 18.61 10.12
CA ALA A 270 -1.02 18.03 11.46
C ALA A 270 -2.08 16.96 11.84
N ALA A 271 -1.88 16.27 12.99
CA ALA A 271 -2.63 15.12 13.53
C ALA A 271 -3.51 15.44 14.77
N VAL A 272 -4.54 14.63 15.05
CA VAL A 272 -5.49 14.70 16.21
C VAL A 272 -5.69 13.35 16.89
N LYS A 273 -5.95 13.35 18.23
CA LYS A 273 -6.01 12.22 19.19
C LYS A 273 -7.41 11.58 19.41
N VAL A 274 -7.43 10.35 19.96
CA VAL A 274 -8.55 9.39 20.03
C VAL A 274 -8.87 8.89 21.43
N GLY A 275 -10.16 8.58 21.70
CA GLY A 275 -10.70 7.93 22.91
C GLY A 275 -11.58 6.70 22.60
N ALA A 276 -11.71 5.74 23.54
CA ALA A 276 -12.30 4.42 23.39
C ALA A 276 -13.81 4.35 23.75
N ILE A 277 -14.59 3.39 23.19
CA ILE A 277 -16.00 3.12 23.52
C ILE A 277 -16.39 1.63 23.42
N ALA A 278 -17.34 1.23 24.24
CA ALA A 278 -17.83 -0.10 24.61
C ALA A 278 -18.83 -0.76 23.64
N ALA A 279 -19.06 -2.07 23.83
CA ALA A 279 -19.81 -3.00 23.00
C ALA A 279 -21.35 -2.85 23.03
N SER A 280 -21.97 -3.05 21.88
CA SER A 280 -23.41 -3.36 21.72
C SER A 280 -23.62 -4.24 20.47
N ALA A 281 -24.84 -4.79 20.28
CA ALA A 281 -25.23 -5.81 19.28
C ALA A 281 -24.47 -5.72 17.94
N ARG A 282 -24.07 -6.87 17.41
CA ARG A 282 -23.30 -7.00 16.15
C ARG A 282 -23.93 -6.16 15.05
N LYS A 283 -23.22 -5.15 14.58
CA LYS A 283 -23.64 -4.29 13.49
C LYS A 283 -23.35 -4.93 12.15
N SER A 284 -24.25 -4.74 11.19
CA SER A 284 -24.15 -5.28 9.83
C SER A 284 -23.50 -4.26 8.91
N ILE A 285 -22.40 -4.64 8.25
CA ILE A 285 -21.67 -3.82 7.30
C ILE A 285 -21.82 -4.43 5.92
N LEU A 286 -22.27 -3.64 4.95
CA LEU A 286 -22.21 -3.98 3.54
C LEU A 286 -20.87 -3.52 2.97
N LEU A 287 -20.08 -4.46 2.50
CA LEU A 287 -18.76 -4.22 1.92
C LEU A 287 -18.81 -4.40 0.41
N LEU A 288 -18.56 -3.32 -0.31
CA LEU A 288 -18.63 -3.23 -1.76
C LEU A 288 -17.23 -2.93 -2.34
N GLY A 289 -16.91 -3.61 -3.43
CA GLY A 289 -15.67 -3.37 -4.18
C GLY A 289 -15.42 -4.47 -5.20
N ASP A 290 -14.77 -4.14 -6.30
CA ASP A 290 -14.51 -5.06 -7.40
C ASP A 290 -13.28 -5.95 -7.16
N MET A 291 -12.40 -5.55 -6.23
CA MET A 291 -11.16 -6.26 -5.91
C MET A 291 -11.42 -7.41 -4.92
N LEU A 292 -11.69 -8.60 -5.44
CA LEU A 292 -12.14 -9.77 -4.67
C LEU A 292 -11.22 -10.11 -3.48
N LYS A 293 -9.92 -10.22 -3.70
CA LYS A 293 -8.96 -10.59 -2.63
C LYS A 293 -8.88 -9.54 -1.52
N TYR A 294 -8.87 -8.27 -1.91
CA TYR A 294 -8.87 -7.16 -0.96
C TYR A 294 -10.16 -7.11 -0.15
N ARG A 295 -11.33 -7.28 -0.80
CA ARG A 295 -12.63 -7.33 -0.14
C ARG A 295 -12.71 -8.47 0.87
N GLN A 296 -12.27 -9.68 0.51
CA GLN A 296 -12.24 -10.84 1.41
C GLN A 296 -11.34 -10.60 2.64
N ALA A 297 -10.14 -10.03 2.45
CA ALA A 297 -9.23 -9.73 3.54
C ALA A 297 -9.80 -8.65 4.49
N LEU A 298 -10.43 -7.61 3.95
CA LEU A 298 -11.10 -6.59 4.76
C LEU A 298 -12.32 -7.16 5.49
N ALA A 299 -13.08 -8.02 4.84
CA ALA A 299 -14.22 -8.71 5.47
C ALA A 299 -13.76 -9.57 6.66
N ALA A 300 -12.65 -10.29 6.53
CA ALA A 300 -12.07 -11.07 7.63
C ALA A 300 -11.70 -10.16 8.82
N LEU A 301 -11.02 -9.05 8.58
CA LEU A 301 -10.68 -8.05 9.61
C LEU A 301 -11.92 -7.52 10.35
N LEU A 302 -12.97 -7.19 9.61
CA LEU A 302 -14.20 -6.66 10.19
C LEU A 302 -14.97 -7.72 10.99
N ARG A 303 -14.94 -8.98 10.53
CA ARG A 303 -15.52 -10.12 11.28
C ARG A 303 -14.78 -10.39 12.60
N GLU A 304 -13.46 -10.31 12.59
CA GLU A 304 -12.63 -10.37 13.81
C GLU A 304 -12.99 -9.25 14.81
N ALA A 305 -13.34 -8.08 14.30
CA ALA A 305 -13.83 -6.96 15.10
C ALA A 305 -15.32 -7.08 15.50
N SER A 306 -15.90 -8.28 15.37
CA SER A 306 -17.27 -8.62 15.73
C SER A 306 -18.37 -7.94 14.91
N TYR A 307 -18.07 -7.46 13.69
CA TYR A 307 -19.08 -7.03 12.74
C TYR A 307 -19.65 -8.20 11.94
N GLN A 308 -20.92 -8.10 11.56
CA GLN A 308 -21.48 -8.95 10.50
C GLN A 308 -21.17 -8.31 9.15
N VAL A 309 -20.56 -9.04 8.20
CA VAL A 309 -20.13 -8.48 6.93
C VAL A 309 -20.82 -9.20 5.78
N LEU A 310 -21.52 -8.42 4.95
CA LEU A 310 -22.08 -8.81 3.68
C LEU A 310 -21.14 -8.32 2.57
N GLU A 311 -20.60 -9.24 1.79
CA GLU A 311 -19.66 -8.94 0.71
C GLU A 311 -20.40 -9.05 -0.63
N GLU A 312 -20.51 -7.94 -1.36
CA GLU A 312 -21.31 -7.90 -2.58
C GLU A 312 -20.64 -7.05 -3.67
N THR A 313 -21.11 -7.25 -4.89
CA THR A 313 -20.85 -6.35 -6.02
C THR A 313 -21.83 -5.19 -6.02
N ALA A 314 -21.55 -4.13 -6.78
CA ALA A 314 -22.45 -2.99 -6.90
C ALA A 314 -23.87 -3.40 -7.34
N ALA A 315 -24.00 -4.32 -8.30
CA ALA A 315 -25.29 -4.80 -8.78
C ALA A 315 -26.08 -5.59 -7.71
N GLN A 316 -25.40 -6.43 -6.94
CA GLN A 316 -26.01 -7.20 -5.84
C GLN A 316 -26.38 -6.30 -4.67
N ALA A 317 -25.59 -5.27 -4.40
CA ALA A 317 -25.90 -4.26 -3.37
C ALA A 317 -27.23 -3.55 -3.66
N MET A 318 -27.49 -3.20 -4.91
CA MET A 318 -28.76 -2.57 -5.29
C MET A 318 -29.97 -3.47 -4.96
N MET A 319 -29.85 -4.79 -5.15
CA MET A 319 -30.90 -5.75 -4.79
C MET A 319 -31.10 -5.83 -3.27
N LEU A 320 -30.01 -5.94 -2.49
CA LEU A 320 -30.10 -6.02 -1.02
C LEU A 320 -30.69 -4.75 -0.39
N ILE A 321 -30.40 -3.58 -0.97
CA ILE A 321 -30.96 -2.30 -0.53
C ILE A 321 -32.45 -2.23 -0.86
N ALA A 322 -32.84 -2.68 -2.05
CA ALA A 322 -34.26 -2.77 -2.47
C ALA A 322 -35.08 -3.72 -1.59
N GLU A 323 -34.47 -4.78 -1.05
CA GLU A 323 -35.07 -5.73 -0.10
C GLU A 323 -35.17 -5.19 1.34
N ASN A 324 -34.85 -3.94 1.60
CA ASN A 324 -34.84 -3.30 2.93
C ASN A 324 -34.08 -4.10 4.02
N ARG A 325 -32.99 -4.77 3.66
CA ARG A 325 -32.15 -5.45 4.64
C ARG A 325 -31.52 -4.44 5.59
N LYS A 326 -31.50 -4.76 6.87
CA LYS A 326 -30.88 -3.91 7.88
C LYS A 326 -29.37 -3.89 7.69
N ILE A 327 -28.86 -2.78 7.19
CA ILE A 327 -27.46 -2.45 7.01
C ILE A 327 -27.15 -1.29 7.97
N ASP A 328 -26.11 -1.40 8.79
CA ASP A 328 -25.73 -0.36 9.76
C ASP A 328 -24.67 0.59 9.18
N ALA A 329 -23.89 0.16 8.20
CA ALA A 329 -22.95 0.99 7.44
C ALA A 329 -22.64 0.34 6.09
N VAL A 330 -22.29 1.16 5.11
CA VAL A 330 -21.75 0.72 3.81
C VAL A 330 -20.31 1.13 3.72
N ILE A 331 -19.42 0.20 3.37
CA ILE A 331 -18.05 0.48 3.01
C ILE A 331 -17.92 0.26 1.52
N LEU A 332 -17.60 1.33 0.78
CA LEU A 332 -17.36 1.29 -0.65
C LEU A 332 -15.86 1.42 -0.93
N ASP A 333 -15.28 0.38 -1.49
CA ASP A 333 -13.94 0.42 -2.02
C ASP A 333 -13.98 1.02 -3.43
N VAL A 334 -13.49 2.26 -3.55
CA VAL A 334 -13.24 2.90 -4.84
C VAL A 334 -11.78 2.67 -5.20
N GLY A 335 -11.54 2.15 -6.40
CA GLY A 335 -10.21 1.84 -6.90
C GLY A 335 -9.34 3.09 -7.05
N LEU A 336 -8.98 3.42 -8.28
CA LEU A 336 -8.33 4.69 -8.62
C LEU A 336 -9.44 5.66 -9.02
N ALA A 337 -9.91 6.47 -8.06
CA ALA A 337 -11.05 7.38 -8.13
C ALA A 337 -11.41 7.89 -9.54
N THR A 338 -12.40 7.25 -10.16
CA THR A 338 -13.00 7.75 -11.41
C THR A 338 -14.22 8.60 -11.08
N PRO A 339 -14.60 9.57 -11.91
CA PRO A 339 -15.81 10.37 -11.70
C PRO A 339 -17.07 9.53 -11.51
N ASP A 340 -17.15 8.37 -12.18
CA ASP A 340 -18.32 7.48 -12.12
C ASP A 340 -18.45 6.76 -10.78
N GLU A 341 -17.34 6.47 -10.09
CA GLU A 341 -17.36 5.84 -8.76
C GLU A 341 -17.98 6.75 -7.71
N TYR A 342 -17.76 8.07 -7.79
CA TYR A 342 -18.40 9.04 -6.88
C TYR A 342 -19.89 9.25 -7.17
N GLN A 343 -20.39 8.94 -8.36
CA GLN A 343 -21.83 8.93 -8.62
C GLN A 343 -22.51 7.79 -7.85
N PHE A 344 -21.83 6.64 -7.74
CA PHE A 344 -22.33 5.53 -6.95
C PHE A 344 -22.36 5.85 -5.43
N VAL A 345 -21.43 6.67 -4.92
CA VAL A 345 -21.50 7.20 -3.53
C VAL A 345 -22.79 8.00 -3.33
N SER A 346 -23.14 8.90 -4.27
CA SER A 346 -24.39 9.67 -4.20
C SER A 346 -25.61 8.75 -4.20
N TRP A 347 -25.63 7.78 -5.10
CA TRP A 347 -26.72 6.82 -5.18
C TRP A 347 -26.89 6.02 -3.88
N LEU A 348 -25.80 5.54 -3.28
CA LEU A 348 -25.83 4.85 -1.98
C LEU A 348 -26.35 5.76 -0.88
N ALA A 349 -25.90 7.02 -0.81
CA ALA A 349 -26.32 7.96 0.20
C ALA A 349 -27.81 8.33 0.10
N GLU A 350 -28.35 8.35 -1.11
CA GLU A 350 -29.78 8.64 -1.38
C GLU A 350 -30.70 7.43 -1.15
N ASN A 351 -30.20 6.21 -1.41
CA ASN A 351 -31.00 5.00 -1.36
C ASN A 351 -30.79 4.15 -0.10
N THR A 352 -29.93 4.57 0.81
CA THR A 352 -29.72 3.91 2.11
C THR A 352 -29.82 4.92 3.24
N ASN A 353 -30.37 4.50 4.38
CA ASN A 353 -30.29 5.25 5.63
C ASN A 353 -28.98 5.01 6.37
N SER A 354 -28.06 4.26 5.75
CA SER A 354 -26.81 3.83 6.34
C SER A 354 -25.67 4.74 5.94
N PRO A 355 -24.77 5.11 6.87
CA PRO A 355 -23.62 5.92 6.53
C PRO A 355 -22.70 5.19 5.54
N VAL A 356 -22.25 5.91 4.52
CA VAL A 356 -21.31 5.43 3.51
C VAL A 356 -19.90 5.86 3.87
N ILE A 357 -18.98 4.90 3.93
CA ILE A 357 -17.54 5.11 4.12
C ILE A 357 -16.84 4.76 2.81
N VAL A 358 -16.05 5.67 2.29
CA VAL A 358 -15.26 5.46 1.07
C VAL A 358 -13.85 5.05 1.44
N LEU A 359 -13.36 3.95 0.84
CA LEU A 359 -11.96 3.56 0.86
C LEU A 359 -11.33 3.90 -0.48
N SER A 360 -10.29 4.72 -0.49
CA SER A 360 -9.65 5.16 -1.73
C SER A 360 -8.12 5.14 -1.63
N GLY A 361 -7.46 4.89 -2.76
CA GLY A 361 -6.02 5.09 -2.90
C GLY A 361 -5.63 6.55 -3.07
N ASP A 362 -6.60 7.46 -3.26
CA ASP A 362 -6.36 8.88 -3.43
C ASP A 362 -6.30 9.56 -2.05
N ALA A 363 -5.13 10.12 -1.70
CA ALA A 363 -4.90 10.82 -0.43
C ALA A 363 -5.14 12.33 -0.53
N SER A 364 -5.63 12.84 -1.68
CA SER A 364 -5.86 14.25 -1.87
C SER A 364 -7.05 14.74 -1.04
N LYS A 365 -6.97 15.99 -0.58
CA LYS A 365 -8.06 16.64 0.16
C LYS A 365 -9.27 16.84 -0.75
N GLU A 366 -9.03 17.08 -2.02
CA GLU A 366 -10.04 17.26 -3.05
C GLU A 366 -10.89 16.00 -3.24
N ALA A 367 -10.27 14.82 -3.27
CA ALA A 367 -10.97 13.53 -3.36
C ALA A 367 -11.83 13.26 -2.12
N ALA A 368 -11.29 13.55 -0.92
CA ALA A 368 -12.04 13.40 0.32
C ALA A 368 -13.22 14.38 0.37
N LEU A 369 -13.05 15.64 -0.03
CA LEU A 369 -14.13 16.62 -0.12
C LEU A 369 -15.18 16.22 -1.15
N ALA A 370 -14.77 15.73 -2.32
CA ALA A 370 -15.69 15.24 -3.36
C ALA A 370 -16.54 14.08 -2.83
N ALA A 371 -15.93 13.12 -2.13
CA ALA A 371 -16.66 12.02 -1.51
C ALA A 371 -17.69 12.51 -0.49
N VAL A 372 -17.32 13.46 0.39
CA VAL A 372 -18.23 14.05 1.39
C VAL A 372 -19.35 14.83 0.72
N GLN A 373 -19.07 15.61 -0.32
CA GLN A 373 -20.10 16.33 -1.10
C GLN A 373 -21.08 15.37 -1.78
N LYS A 374 -20.64 14.16 -2.10
CA LYS A 374 -21.47 13.08 -2.64
C LYS A 374 -22.18 12.22 -1.58
N GLY A 375 -22.10 12.62 -0.30
CA GLY A 375 -22.84 12.00 0.80
C GLY A 375 -22.05 10.99 1.62
N ALA A 376 -20.75 10.77 1.37
CA ALA A 376 -19.93 9.95 2.23
C ALA A 376 -19.83 10.55 3.64
N ARG A 377 -19.90 9.68 4.67
CA ARG A 377 -19.76 10.03 6.08
C ARG A 377 -18.39 9.71 6.65
N GLY A 378 -17.58 8.98 5.88
CA GLY A 378 -16.20 8.67 6.22
C GLY A 378 -15.36 8.50 4.95
N TYR A 379 -14.08 8.82 5.05
CA TYR A 379 -13.10 8.62 3.99
C TYR A 379 -11.83 8.04 4.59
N VAL A 380 -11.36 6.92 4.07
CA VAL A 380 -10.16 6.25 4.55
C VAL A 380 -9.22 6.04 3.38
N VAL A 381 -8.00 6.53 3.54
CA VAL A 381 -6.96 6.42 2.51
C VAL A 381 -6.24 5.09 2.64
N LYS A 382 -6.05 4.40 1.52
CA LYS A 382 -5.24 3.19 1.42
C LYS A 382 -3.76 3.54 1.20
N PRO A 383 -2.82 2.82 1.82
CA PRO A 383 -3.02 1.75 2.80
C PRO A 383 -3.44 2.30 4.16
N PHE A 384 -4.29 1.58 4.88
CA PHE A 384 -4.72 1.94 6.23
C PHE A 384 -4.42 0.83 7.25
N THR A 385 -4.32 1.21 8.52
CA THR A 385 -4.22 0.25 9.62
C THR A 385 -5.60 -0.24 10.04
N ARG A 386 -5.64 -1.41 10.70
CA ARG A 386 -6.86 -1.94 11.33
C ARG A 386 -7.55 -0.89 12.19
N ASP A 387 -6.78 -0.16 13.00
CA ASP A 387 -7.30 0.86 13.89
C ASP A 387 -7.88 2.08 13.16
N ALA A 388 -7.37 2.42 12.00
CA ALA A 388 -7.90 3.52 11.20
C ALA A 388 -9.33 3.25 10.73
N ILE A 389 -9.57 2.06 10.16
CA ILE A 389 -10.92 1.69 9.68
C ILE A 389 -11.90 1.51 10.84
N LEU A 390 -11.47 0.89 11.96
CA LEU A 390 -12.32 0.69 13.12
C LEU A 390 -12.68 2.02 13.82
N ARG A 391 -11.74 2.97 13.88
CA ARG A 391 -12.01 4.32 14.39
C ARG A 391 -12.99 5.09 13.51
N THR A 392 -12.85 5.01 12.20
CA THR A 392 -13.78 5.65 11.26
C THR A 392 -15.18 5.07 11.43
N LEU A 393 -15.32 3.75 11.52
CA LEU A 393 -16.60 3.09 11.80
C LEU A 393 -17.21 3.56 13.13
N ALA A 394 -16.42 3.58 14.21
CA ALA A 394 -16.88 4.04 15.51
C ALA A 394 -17.35 5.50 15.48
N GLY A 395 -16.62 6.38 14.82
CA GLY A 395 -16.97 7.79 14.63
C GLY A 395 -18.29 7.97 13.86
N VAL A 396 -18.44 7.24 12.77
CA VAL A 396 -19.63 7.27 11.92
C VAL A 396 -20.87 6.75 12.70
N PHE A 397 -20.73 5.66 13.44
CA PHE A 397 -21.82 5.12 14.26
C PHE A 397 -22.21 6.06 15.43
N SER A 398 -21.25 6.78 16.00
CA SER A 398 -21.51 7.74 17.06
C SER A 398 -22.30 8.95 16.54
N ALA A 399 -21.93 9.45 15.37
CA ALA A 399 -22.62 10.56 14.70
C ALA A 399 -24.05 10.19 14.30
N SER A 400 -24.28 8.96 13.78
CA SER A 400 -25.61 8.46 13.42
C SER A 400 -26.52 8.33 14.65
N ASN A 401 -26.00 7.88 15.79
CA ASN A 401 -26.76 7.79 17.04
C ASN A 401 -27.13 9.20 17.60
N ALA A 402 -26.25 10.19 17.44
CA ALA A 402 -26.53 11.56 17.84
C ALA A 402 -27.64 12.20 16.98
N ALA A 403 -27.62 11.97 15.67
CA ALA A 403 -28.65 12.44 14.76
C ALA A 403 -30.02 11.83 15.04
N LEU A 404 -30.10 10.52 15.35
CA LEU A 404 -31.32 9.82 15.74
C LEU A 404 -31.92 10.31 17.08
N ARG A 405 -31.07 10.78 18.01
CA ARG A 405 -31.52 11.36 19.30
C ARG A 405 -31.97 12.82 19.17
N ALA A 406 -31.53 13.54 18.13
CA ALA A 406 -31.87 14.95 17.88
C ALA A 406 -33.11 15.12 17.00
N ALA A 407 -33.66 14.06 16.42
CA ALA A 407 -34.89 14.11 15.62
C ALA A 407 -36.09 14.29 16.58
N PRO A 408 -36.98 15.30 16.36
CA PRO A 408 -38.20 15.46 17.16
C PRO A 408 -39.12 14.24 16.95
N PRO A 409 -39.89 13.84 17.99
CA PRO A 409 -40.82 12.73 17.84
C PRO A 409 -41.84 13.04 16.75
N THR A 410 -41.87 12.23 15.72
CA THR A 410 -42.94 12.27 14.72
C THR A 410 -44.28 12.02 15.39
N LYS A 411 -45.19 13.00 15.25
CA LYS A 411 -46.57 12.87 15.70
C LYS A 411 -47.37 11.88 14.86
#